data_57ae5ffb9b18ae9edc79bf33738f298b
#
_entry.id   57ae5ffb9b18ae9edc79bf33738f298b
#
_cell.length_a   1.000
_cell.length_b   1.000
_cell.length_c   1.000
_cell.angle_alpha   90.00
_cell.angle_beta   90.00
_cell.angle_gamma   90.00
#
_symmetry.space_group_name_H-M   'P 1'
#
loop_
_entity.id
_entity.type
_entity.pdbx_description
1 polymer ?
#
loop_
_entity_poly.entity_id
_entity_poly.type
_entity_poly.pdbx_seq_one_letter_code
_entity_poly.pdbx_strand_id
1 'polypeptide(L)'
;MEKDETPMTTVLIVDDDRAMVGMVAALLGGEGFDLLTAYDGETALRRHAEDAPDLVILDRRLPKLSGDEVVRRIRASSATPILMLTGEKGTDERAALLDLGADDYLEKPFGMRELSARVRALLRRAPPTIREQASVGGLVVDGRAHAARMDGLPLELTPTEFRLLAALAARPGQIVDRRALLKAGWPDERDPDPEWLKAHLARLRAKLGAAGAPLPENVRGVGYRLG
;
A
#
# COMPACT_ATOMS: atom_id res chain seq x y z
N MET A 1 -15.59 -34.17 0.15
CA MET A 1 -15.84 -32.89 -0.55
C MET A 1 -15.29 -31.80 0.36
N GLU A 2 -13.96 -31.62 0.28
CA GLU A 2 -13.24 -30.58 1.01
C GLU A 2 -13.72 -29.24 0.45
N LYS A 3 -14.32 -28.42 1.30
CA LYS A 3 -14.60 -27.03 0.96
C LYS A 3 -13.25 -26.36 0.76
N ASP A 4 -13.00 -25.90 -0.44
CA ASP A 4 -11.93 -24.96 -0.78
C ASP A 4 -12.24 -23.64 -0.04
N GLU A 5 -11.87 -23.59 1.24
CA GLU A 5 -11.95 -22.36 2.04
C GLU A 5 -10.81 -21.45 1.59
N THR A 6 -11.07 -20.69 0.53
CA THR A 6 -10.21 -19.54 0.24
C THR A 6 -10.16 -18.69 1.50
N PRO A 7 -8.97 -18.43 2.09
CA PRO A 7 -8.88 -17.64 3.30
C PRO A 7 -9.54 -16.28 3.05
N MET A 8 -10.50 -15.93 3.92
CA MET A 8 -11.20 -14.66 3.81
C MET A 8 -10.21 -13.52 4.11
N THR A 9 -10.28 -12.47 3.29
CA THR A 9 -9.41 -11.29 3.45
C THR A 9 -9.84 -10.50 4.68
N THR A 10 -8.92 -10.27 5.60
CA THR A 10 -9.17 -9.62 6.89
C THR A 10 -8.80 -8.14 6.84
N VAL A 11 -9.73 -7.26 7.20
CA VAL A 11 -9.53 -5.80 7.24
C VAL A 11 -9.66 -5.29 8.67
N LEU A 12 -8.63 -4.60 9.16
CA LEU A 12 -8.66 -3.90 10.45
C LEU A 12 -9.13 -2.46 10.25
N ILE A 13 -10.24 -2.09 10.91
CA ILE A 13 -10.84 -0.76 10.89
C ILE A 13 -10.52 -0.06 12.21
N VAL A 14 -9.89 1.10 12.14
CA VAL A 14 -9.40 1.87 13.30
C VAL A 14 -9.92 3.29 13.23
N ASP A 15 -10.87 3.64 14.08
CA ASP A 15 -11.42 5.00 14.23
C ASP A 15 -12.05 5.09 15.64
N ASP A 16 -11.92 6.22 16.32
CA ASP A 16 -12.54 6.43 17.63
C ASP A 16 -14.05 6.68 17.52
N ASP A 17 -14.54 7.09 16.35
CA ASP A 17 -15.97 7.18 16.04
C ASP A 17 -16.57 5.79 15.78
N ARG A 18 -17.24 5.25 16.79
CA ARG A 18 -17.92 3.94 16.73
C ARG A 18 -19.00 3.87 15.64
N ALA A 19 -19.65 4.98 15.34
CA ALA A 19 -20.66 5.01 14.29
C ALA A 19 -20.01 4.88 12.90
N MET A 20 -18.90 5.56 12.68
CA MET A 20 -18.08 5.43 11.47
C MET A 20 -17.58 3.99 11.31
N VAL A 21 -16.98 3.40 12.36
CA VAL A 21 -16.54 2.00 12.34
C VAL A 21 -17.70 1.07 11.97
N GLY A 22 -18.87 1.26 12.59
CA GLY A 22 -20.06 0.44 12.31
C GLY A 22 -20.53 0.54 10.85
N MET A 23 -20.52 1.75 10.26
CA MET A 23 -20.90 1.95 8.86
C MET A 23 -19.91 1.29 7.90
N VAL A 24 -18.60 1.46 8.14
CA VAL A 24 -17.54 0.84 7.32
C VAL A 24 -17.59 -0.68 7.46
N ALA A 25 -17.79 -1.20 8.67
CA ALA A 25 -17.90 -2.62 8.91
C ALA A 25 -19.12 -3.25 8.21
N ALA A 26 -20.29 -2.59 8.26
CA ALA A 26 -21.47 -3.07 7.56
C ALA A 26 -21.26 -3.12 6.03
N LEU A 27 -20.60 -2.11 5.46
CA LEU A 27 -20.28 -2.06 4.03
C LEU A 27 -19.34 -3.21 3.62
N LEU A 28 -18.19 -3.31 4.28
CA LEU A 28 -17.16 -4.27 3.89
C LEU A 28 -17.55 -5.72 4.23
N GLY A 29 -18.27 -5.93 5.34
CA GLY A 29 -18.83 -7.24 5.68
C GLY A 29 -19.85 -7.72 4.63
N GLY A 30 -20.66 -6.80 4.08
CA GLY A 30 -21.54 -7.10 2.95
C GLY A 30 -20.80 -7.43 1.64
N GLU A 31 -19.52 -7.05 1.52
CA GLU A 31 -18.64 -7.39 0.40
C GLU A 31 -17.83 -8.68 0.63
N GLY A 32 -17.97 -9.34 1.80
CA GLY A 32 -17.35 -10.61 2.11
C GLY A 32 -15.97 -10.52 2.76
N PHE A 33 -15.63 -9.40 3.38
CA PHE A 33 -14.40 -9.24 4.17
C PHE A 33 -14.62 -9.71 5.62
N ASP A 34 -13.59 -10.32 6.21
CA ASP A 34 -13.49 -10.48 7.66
C ASP A 34 -13.04 -9.17 8.30
N LEU A 35 -13.65 -8.80 9.43
CA LEU A 35 -13.47 -7.48 9.99
C LEU A 35 -12.98 -7.52 11.42
N LEU A 36 -11.92 -6.77 11.66
CA LEU A 36 -11.38 -6.45 12.97
C LEU A 36 -11.61 -4.96 13.25
N THR A 37 -11.86 -4.60 14.50
CA THR A 37 -12.08 -3.21 14.87
C THR A 37 -11.19 -2.78 16.02
N ALA A 38 -10.72 -1.54 16.00
CA ALA A 38 -10.02 -0.89 17.10
C ALA A 38 -10.50 0.56 17.21
N TYR A 39 -10.44 1.13 18.42
CA TYR A 39 -10.94 2.47 18.72
C TYR A 39 -9.84 3.39 19.27
N ASP A 40 -8.62 2.92 19.30
CA ASP A 40 -7.42 3.67 19.66
C ASP A 40 -6.17 3.02 19.03
N GLY A 41 -5.08 3.79 18.95
CA GLY A 41 -3.86 3.37 18.27
C GLY A 41 -3.12 2.22 18.96
N GLU A 42 -3.21 2.07 20.29
CA GLU A 42 -2.56 0.96 21.01
C GLU A 42 -3.28 -0.37 20.72
N THR A 43 -4.61 -0.34 20.73
CA THR A 43 -5.43 -1.50 20.36
C THR A 43 -5.22 -1.87 18.89
N ALA A 44 -5.06 -0.87 18.01
CA ALA A 44 -4.76 -1.10 16.59
C ALA A 44 -3.45 -1.86 16.39
N LEU A 45 -2.37 -1.44 17.06
CA LEU A 45 -1.07 -2.12 16.96
C LEU A 45 -1.10 -3.54 17.50
N ARG A 46 -1.78 -3.75 18.64
CA ARG A 46 -1.94 -5.09 19.20
C ARG A 46 -2.68 -6.01 18.24
N ARG A 47 -3.85 -5.56 17.72
CA ARG A 47 -4.63 -6.31 16.74
C ARG A 47 -3.83 -6.62 15.48
N HIS A 48 -3.09 -5.63 14.96
CA HIS A 48 -2.25 -5.84 13.80
C HIS A 48 -1.20 -6.93 14.03
N ALA A 49 -0.58 -6.97 15.21
CA ALA A 49 0.44 -7.96 15.55
C ALA A 49 -0.13 -9.37 15.79
N GLU A 50 -1.31 -9.46 16.43
CA GLU A 50 -1.95 -10.73 16.83
C GLU A 50 -2.70 -11.38 15.64
N ASP A 51 -3.45 -10.57 14.88
CA ASP A 51 -4.41 -11.06 13.88
C ASP A 51 -3.88 -10.96 12.43
N ALA A 52 -2.73 -10.31 12.20
CA ALA A 52 -2.07 -10.14 10.90
C ALA A 52 -3.03 -9.75 9.74
N PRO A 53 -3.77 -8.62 9.83
CA PRO A 53 -4.75 -8.24 8.82
C PRO A 53 -4.11 -7.99 7.44
N ASP A 54 -4.87 -8.23 6.38
CA ASP A 54 -4.45 -7.99 4.99
C ASP A 54 -4.47 -6.50 4.62
N LEU A 55 -5.23 -5.67 5.36
CA LEU A 55 -5.32 -4.23 5.16
C LEU A 55 -5.72 -3.54 6.47
N VAL A 56 -5.19 -2.34 6.68
CA VAL A 56 -5.59 -1.45 7.79
C VAL A 56 -6.25 -0.20 7.22
N ILE A 57 -7.47 0.11 7.67
CA ILE A 57 -8.13 1.40 7.49
C ILE A 57 -7.93 2.15 8.79
N LEU A 58 -7.29 3.32 8.75
CA LEU A 58 -6.76 3.98 9.93
C LEU A 58 -7.13 5.46 9.95
N ASP A 59 -7.87 5.87 10.97
CA ASP A 59 -8.05 7.30 11.21
C ASP A 59 -6.76 7.93 11.70
N ARG A 60 -6.46 9.13 11.22
CA ARG A 60 -5.28 9.88 11.63
C ARG A 60 -5.37 10.37 13.07
N ARG A 61 -6.57 10.81 13.47
CA ARG A 61 -6.79 11.37 14.82
C ARG A 61 -7.36 10.33 15.75
N LEU A 62 -6.49 9.66 16.48
CA LEU A 62 -6.87 8.64 17.45
C LEU A 62 -6.48 9.06 18.87
N PRO A 63 -7.24 8.62 19.88
CA PRO A 63 -6.82 8.76 21.27
C PRO A 63 -5.63 7.86 21.59
N LYS A 64 -4.90 8.17 22.65
CA LYS A 64 -3.72 7.52 23.19
C LYS A 64 -2.50 7.59 22.25
N LEU A 65 -2.61 7.02 21.05
CA LEU A 65 -1.56 6.97 20.05
C LEU A 65 -2.11 7.43 18.71
N SER A 66 -1.49 8.47 18.10
CA SER A 66 -1.94 9.02 16.82
C SER A 66 -1.82 8.01 15.68
N GLY A 67 -2.66 8.15 14.66
CA GLY A 67 -2.57 7.32 13.46
C GLY A 67 -1.21 7.41 12.77
N ASP A 68 -0.57 8.58 12.79
CA ASP A 68 0.77 8.79 12.24
C ASP A 68 1.82 7.88 12.93
N GLU A 69 1.73 7.74 14.25
CA GLU A 69 2.64 6.87 15.00
C GLU A 69 2.30 5.39 14.81
N VAL A 70 1.01 5.06 14.64
CA VAL A 70 0.58 3.69 14.28
C VAL A 70 1.17 3.28 12.95
N VAL A 71 1.11 4.16 11.92
CA VAL A 71 1.73 3.91 10.60
C VAL A 71 3.22 3.63 10.76
N ARG A 72 3.97 4.47 11.46
CA ARG A 72 5.43 4.29 11.63
C ARG A 72 5.75 2.93 12.25
N ARG A 73 5.01 2.53 13.30
CA ARG A 73 5.25 1.26 14.00
C ARG A 73 4.89 0.05 13.14
N ILE A 74 3.79 0.09 12.41
CA ILE A 74 3.46 -0.97 11.45
C ILE A 74 4.55 -1.08 10.39
N ARG A 75 5.00 0.03 9.82
CA ARG A 75 6.02 0.05 8.76
C ARG A 75 7.40 -0.40 9.22
N ALA A 76 7.71 -0.34 10.50
CA ALA A 76 8.97 -0.87 11.05
C ALA A 76 9.07 -2.40 10.91
N SER A 77 7.95 -3.12 10.79
CA SER A 77 7.91 -4.59 10.80
C SER A 77 7.01 -5.23 9.75
N SER A 78 6.24 -4.44 8.98
CA SER A 78 5.24 -4.97 8.07
C SER A 78 5.03 -4.12 6.82
N ALA A 79 4.70 -4.79 5.72
CA ALA A 79 4.26 -4.21 4.46
C ALA A 79 2.72 -4.24 4.29
N THR A 80 1.95 -4.52 5.36
CA THR A 80 0.48 -4.50 5.31
C THR A 80 -0.02 -3.18 4.73
N PRO A 81 -0.88 -3.17 3.70
CA PRO A 81 -1.43 -1.94 3.12
C PRO A 81 -2.17 -1.11 4.17
N ILE A 82 -1.98 0.21 4.14
CA ILE A 82 -2.65 1.16 5.03
C ILE A 82 -3.38 2.21 4.21
N LEU A 83 -4.70 2.29 4.39
CA LEU A 83 -5.56 3.38 3.93
C LEU A 83 -5.79 4.37 5.08
N MET A 84 -5.22 5.58 4.97
CA MET A 84 -5.45 6.62 5.98
C MET A 84 -6.76 7.35 5.74
N LEU A 85 -7.55 7.53 6.79
CA LEU A 85 -8.69 8.45 6.81
C LEU A 85 -8.25 9.78 7.44
N THR A 86 -8.52 10.90 6.77
CA THR A 86 -8.10 12.22 7.26
C THR A 86 -9.18 13.27 7.09
N GLY A 87 -9.35 14.14 8.09
CA GLY A 87 -10.20 15.33 8.00
C GLY A 87 -9.45 16.57 7.52
N GLU A 88 -8.17 16.47 7.28
CA GLU A 88 -7.31 17.57 6.90
C GLU A 88 -7.27 17.72 5.37
N LYS A 89 -7.31 18.97 4.90
CA LYS A 89 -7.32 19.29 3.47
C LYS A 89 -6.03 20.00 3.10
N GLY A 90 -5.41 19.59 2.02
CA GLY A 90 -4.23 20.28 1.48
C GLY A 90 -3.24 19.32 0.82
N THR A 91 -2.51 19.83 -0.17
CA THR A 91 -1.49 19.06 -0.91
C THR A 91 -0.30 18.70 -0.04
N ASP A 92 0.13 19.61 0.86
CA ASP A 92 1.29 19.40 1.73
C ASP A 92 1.03 18.32 2.79
N GLU A 93 -0.20 18.24 3.31
CA GLU A 93 -0.59 17.21 4.27
C GLU A 93 -0.72 15.83 3.61
N ARG A 94 -1.19 15.78 2.38
CA ARG A 94 -1.25 14.55 1.59
C ARG A 94 0.13 13.97 1.36
N ALA A 95 1.09 14.81 0.99
CA ALA A 95 2.48 14.40 0.84
C ALA A 95 3.05 13.87 2.17
N ALA A 96 2.80 14.56 3.28
CA ALA A 96 3.26 14.14 4.61
C ALA A 96 2.70 12.77 5.04
N LEU A 97 1.41 12.48 4.76
CA LEU A 97 0.81 11.17 5.07
C LEU A 97 1.46 10.02 4.28
N LEU A 98 1.76 10.27 3.02
CA LEU A 98 2.44 9.29 2.19
C LEU A 98 3.90 9.12 2.60
N ASP A 99 4.60 10.19 2.97
CA ASP A 99 5.97 10.13 3.50
C ASP A 99 6.04 9.34 4.82
N LEU A 100 4.97 9.37 5.64
CA LEU A 100 4.86 8.56 6.85
C LEU A 100 4.79 7.04 6.56
N GLY A 101 4.33 6.64 5.38
CA GLY A 101 4.24 5.24 5.01
C GLY A 101 2.85 4.72 4.65
N ALA A 102 1.82 5.56 4.62
CA ALA A 102 0.51 5.18 4.09
C ALA A 102 0.62 4.79 2.60
N ASP A 103 -0.22 3.88 2.14
CA ASP A 103 -0.26 3.47 0.74
C ASP A 103 -1.27 4.30 -0.06
N ASP A 104 -2.33 4.74 0.62
CA ASP A 104 -3.35 5.64 0.08
C ASP A 104 -4.00 6.41 1.23
N TYR A 105 -4.76 7.44 0.91
CA TYR A 105 -5.54 8.21 1.86
C TYR A 105 -6.92 8.53 1.31
N LEU A 106 -7.86 8.82 2.23
CA LEU A 106 -9.23 9.21 1.89
C LEU A 106 -9.66 10.37 2.80
N GLU A 107 -10.08 11.49 2.19
CA GLU A 107 -10.51 12.67 2.93
C GLU A 107 -11.93 12.52 3.48
N LYS A 108 -12.11 12.88 4.75
CA LYS A 108 -13.43 13.00 5.39
C LYS A 108 -14.04 14.39 5.05
N PRO A 109 -15.34 14.47 4.65
CA PRO A 109 -16.29 13.37 4.46
C PRO A 109 -16.10 12.64 3.13
N PHE A 110 -16.20 11.32 3.12
CA PHE A 110 -16.07 10.48 1.95
C PHE A 110 -17.32 9.66 1.64
N GLY A 111 -17.44 9.23 0.40
CA GLY A 111 -18.49 8.30 -0.01
C GLY A 111 -18.13 6.85 0.28
N MET A 112 -19.10 6.04 0.75
CA MET A 112 -18.87 4.62 1.04
C MET A 112 -18.41 3.83 -0.19
N ARG A 113 -18.87 4.22 -1.40
CA ARG A 113 -18.41 3.60 -2.66
C ARG A 113 -16.94 3.89 -2.96
N GLU A 114 -16.48 5.09 -2.62
CA GLU A 114 -15.08 5.48 -2.78
C GLU A 114 -14.18 4.70 -1.83
N LEU A 115 -14.56 4.62 -0.54
CA LEU A 115 -13.83 3.82 0.44
C LEU A 115 -13.70 2.36 -0.01
N SER A 116 -14.81 1.72 -0.40
CA SER A 116 -14.80 0.34 -0.89
C SER A 116 -13.93 0.16 -2.14
N ALA A 117 -13.96 1.11 -3.08
CA ALA A 117 -13.11 1.06 -4.26
C ALA A 117 -11.62 1.11 -3.91
N ARG A 118 -11.21 1.97 -2.95
CA ARG A 118 -9.81 2.08 -2.47
C ARG A 118 -9.37 0.84 -1.72
N VAL A 119 -10.21 0.28 -0.87
CA VAL A 119 -9.95 -0.99 -0.17
C VAL A 119 -9.66 -2.10 -1.18
N ARG A 120 -10.53 -2.28 -2.18
CA ARG A 120 -10.32 -3.27 -3.25
C ARG A 120 -9.07 -2.99 -4.07
N ALA A 121 -8.75 -1.72 -4.33
CA ALA A 121 -7.55 -1.33 -5.07
C ALA A 121 -6.26 -1.70 -4.31
N LEU A 122 -6.23 -1.47 -3.00
CA LEU A 122 -5.10 -1.81 -2.15
C LEU A 122 -4.92 -3.32 -1.97
N LEU A 123 -6.01 -4.06 -1.83
CA LEU A 123 -5.99 -5.52 -1.69
C LEU A 123 -5.76 -6.25 -3.01
N ARG A 124 -6.03 -5.59 -4.14
CA ARG A 124 -5.88 -6.23 -5.44
C ARG A 124 -4.41 -6.52 -5.72
N ARG A 125 -4.12 -7.79 -5.92
CA ARG A 125 -2.92 -8.20 -6.62
C ARG A 125 -3.15 -7.85 -8.09
N ALA A 126 -2.76 -6.64 -8.50
CA ALA A 126 -2.91 -6.20 -9.89
C ALA A 126 -2.26 -7.24 -10.81
N PRO A 127 -2.83 -7.48 -12.01
CA PRO A 127 -2.14 -8.32 -12.97
C PRO A 127 -0.74 -7.72 -13.17
N PRO A 128 0.32 -8.51 -12.96
CA PRO A 128 1.66 -7.98 -13.02
C PRO A 128 1.94 -7.47 -14.43
N THR A 129 2.58 -6.33 -14.53
CA THR A 129 3.16 -5.85 -15.79
C THR A 129 4.18 -6.87 -16.30
N ILE A 130 4.73 -7.67 -15.41
CA ILE A 130 5.59 -8.82 -15.68
C ILE A 130 4.72 -10.09 -15.64
N ARG A 131 4.57 -10.76 -16.78
CA ARG A 131 3.86 -12.05 -16.87
C ARG A 131 4.70 -13.24 -16.39
N GLU A 132 6.01 -13.05 -16.32
CA GLU A 132 7.02 -14.02 -15.91
C GLU A 132 7.95 -13.37 -14.87
N GLN A 133 9.15 -13.89 -14.71
CA GLN A 133 10.15 -13.27 -13.85
C GLN A 133 10.98 -12.26 -14.62
N ALA A 134 11.27 -11.12 -14.01
CA ALA A 134 12.29 -10.18 -14.48
C ALA A 134 13.48 -10.20 -13.50
N SER A 135 14.69 -10.12 -14.03
CA SER A 135 15.92 -10.11 -13.23
C SER A 135 16.77 -8.91 -13.61
N VAL A 136 17.28 -8.20 -12.59
CA VAL A 136 18.17 -7.04 -12.74
C VAL A 136 19.20 -7.09 -11.63
N GLY A 137 20.46 -7.43 -11.94
CA GLY A 137 21.57 -7.41 -10.97
C GLY A 137 21.27 -8.15 -9.66
N GLY A 138 20.86 -9.42 -9.68
CA GLY A 138 20.51 -10.19 -8.49
C GLY A 138 19.10 -9.96 -7.93
N LEU A 139 18.45 -8.86 -8.30
CA LEU A 139 17.04 -8.62 -8.00
C LEU A 139 16.17 -9.45 -8.94
N VAL A 140 15.30 -10.27 -8.37
CA VAL A 140 14.30 -11.08 -9.08
C VAL A 140 12.91 -10.58 -8.71
N VAL A 141 12.11 -10.20 -9.70
CA VAL A 141 10.71 -9.76 -9.52
C VAL A 141 9.82 -10.78 -10.20
N ASP A 142 9.03 -11.51 -9.41
CA ASP A 142 8.08 -12.51 -9.89
C ASP A 142 6.68 -11.93 -9.93
N GLY A 143 6.19 -11.68 -11.12
CA GLY A 143 4.88 -11.11 -11.32
C GLY A 143 3.74 -12.06 -11.00
N ARG A 144 3.94 -13.39 -11.11
CA ARG A 144 2.91 -14.40 -10.78
C ARG A 144 2.79 -14.59 -9.27
N ALA A 145 3.92 -14.66 -8.59
CA ALA A 145 3.96 -14.81 -7.15
C ALA A 145 3.71 -13.49 -6.40
N HIS A 146 3.68 -12.34 -7.09
CA HIS A 146 3.68 -11.01 -6.48
C HIS A 146 4.78 -10.81 -5.43
N ALA A 147 5.96 -11.31 -5.74
CA ALA A 147 7.10 -11.33 -4.84
C ALA A 147 8.35 -10.75 -5.51
N ALA A 148 9.17 -10.08 -4.72
CA ALA A 148 10.50 -9.66 -5.12
C ALA A 148 11.54 -10.24 -4.16
N ARG A 149 12.72 -10.58 -4.69
CA ARG A 149 13.83 -11.16 -3.92
C ARG A 149 15.13 -10.51 -4.37
N MET A 150 16.02 -10.27 -3.44
CA MET A 150 17.40 -9.89 -3.73
C MET A 150 18.33 -11.02 -3.27
N ASP A 151 19.09 -11.58 -4.20
CA ASP A 151 19.97 -12.75 -3.96
C ASP A 151 19.26 -13.92 -3.22
N GLY A 152 17.98 -14.15 -3.58
CA GLY A 152 17.13 -15.18 -2.98
C GLY A 152 16.39 -14.75 -1.71
N LEU A 153 16.77 -13.64 -1.05
CA LEU A 153 16.11 -13.14 0.15
C LEU A 153 14.87 -12.31 -0.21
N PRO A 154 13.73 -12.53 0.46
CA PRO A 154 12.50 -11.82 0.16
C PRO A 154 12.61 -10.33 0.50
N LEU A 155 11.97 -9.48 -0.32
CA LEU A 155 11.81 -8.06 -0.08
C LEU A 155 10.39 -7.78 0.39
N GLU A 156 10.27 -7.18 1.57
CA GLU A 156 8.97 -6.78 2.15
C GLU A 156 8.46 -5.50 1.49
N LEU A 157 7.68 -5.64 0.42
CA LEU A 157 7.10 -4.55 -0.34
C LEU A 157 5.59 -4.47 -0.15
N THR A 158 5.06 -3.25 0.00
CA THR A 158 3.61 -3.06 -0.10
C THR A 158 3.13 -3.35 -1.52
N PRO A 159 1.83 -3.63 -1.74
CA PRO A 159 1.30 -3.89 -3.08
C PRO A 159 1.61 -2.76 -4.07
N THR A 160 1.56 -1.50 -3.64
CA THR A 160 1.89 -0.35 -4.50
C THR A 160 3.38 -0.29 -4.84
N GLU A 161 4.26 -0.50 -3.85
CA GLU A 161 5.71 -0.58 -4.08
C GLU A 161 6.06 -1.73 -5.02
N PHE A 162 5.43 -2.89 -4.85
CA PHE A 162 5.61 -4.02 -5.76
C PHE A 162 5.18 -3.68 -7.19
N ARG A 163 4.01 -3.05 -7.38
CA ARG A 163 3.54 -2.64 -8.71
C ARG A 163 4.49 -1.67 -9.39
N LEU A 164 5.03 -0.70 -8.65
CA LEU A 164 6.02 0.25 -9.17
C LEU A 164 7.33 -0.45 -9.56
N LEU A 165 7.84 -1.33 -8.68
CA LEU A 165 9.04 -2.11 -8.97
C LEU A 165 8.83 -3.01 -10.19
N ALA A 166 7.71 -3.70 -10.30
CA ALA A 166 7.37 -4.56 -11.42
C ALA A 166 7.31 -3.77 -12.74
N ALA A 167 6.73 -2.56 -12.73
CA ALA A 167 6.67 -1.71 -13.91
C ALA A 167 8.08 -1.27 -14.38
N LEU A 168 8.99 -1.01 -13.46
CA LEU A 168 10.38 -0.67 -13.75
C LEU A 168 11.19 -1.89 -14.21
N ALA A 169 11.07 -3.01 -13.51
CA ALA A 169 11.79 -4.24 -13.81
C ALA A 169 11.34 -4.92 -15.11
N ALA A 170 10.12 -4.63 -15.59
CA ALA A 170 9.64 -5.12 -16.89
C ALA A 170 10.48 -4.61 -18.08
N ARG A 171 11.23 -3.52 -17.89
CA ARG A 171 12.06 -2.87 -18.92
C ARG A 171 13.39 -2.40 -18.33
N PRO A 172 14.29 -3.34 -17.97
CA PRO A 172 15.56 -3.02 -17.34
C PRO A 172 16.36 -2.01 -18.18
N GLY A 173 16.93 -0.99 -17.53
CA GLY A 173 17.73 0.05 -18.19
C GLY A 173 16.92 1.04 -19.02
N GLN A 174 15.64 0.80 -19.29
CA GLN A 174 14.79 1.73 -20.04
C GLN A 174 14.06 2.70 -19.12
N ILE A 175 13.75 3.90 -19.67
CA ILE A 175 12.99 4.89 -18.93
C ILE A 175 11.51 4.55 -18.99
N VAL A 176 10.88 4.46 -17.83
CA VAL A 176 9.43 4.40 -17.67
C VAL A 176 8.95 5.80 -17.30
N ASP A 177 8.06 6.37 -18.12
CA ASP A 177 7.55 7.72 -17.87
C ASP A 177 6.69 7.79 -16.59
N ARG A 178 6.55 9.00 -16.02
CA ARG A 178 5.83 9.20 -14.77
C ARG A 178 4.37 8.79 -14.84
N ARG A 179 3.70 9.04 -15.96
CA ARG A 179 2.29 8.69 -16.15
C ARG A 179 2.09 7.18 -16.18
N ALA A 180 2.99 6.45 -16.84
CA ALA A 180 2.97 4.99 -16.85
C ALA A 180 3.18 4.41 -15.45
N LEU A 181 4.09 4.99 -14.65
CA LEU A 181 4.30 4.57 -13.25
C LEU A 181 3.10 4.88 -12.36
N LEU A 182 2.50 6.07 -12.49
CA LEU A 182 1.28 6.42 -11.78
C LEU A 182 0.15 5.43 -12.11
N LYS A 183 -0.05 5.13 -13.38
CA LYS A 183 -1.04 4.14 -13.81
C LYS A 183 -0.74 2.72 -13.30
N ALA A 184 0.53 2.35 -13.18
CA ALA A 184 0.93 1.05 -12.63
C ALA A 184 0.70 0.97 -11.11
N GLY A 185 1.06 2.02 -10.37
CA GLY A 185 0.90 2.09 -8.93
C GLY A 185 -0.57 2.21 -8.48
N TRP A 186 -1.37 2.97 -9.24
CA TRP A 186 -2.79 3.26 -8.93
C TRP A 186 -3.68 3.04 -10.16
N PRO A 187 -3.90 1.77 -10.56
CA PRO A 187 -4.58 1.44 -11.81
C PRO A 187 -6.04 1.87 -11.87
N ASP A 188 -6.68 2.08 -10.71
CA ASP A 188 -8.09 2.44 -10.60
C ASP A 188 -8.33 3.94 -10.47
N GLU A 189 -7.26 4.71 -10.23
CA GLU A 189 -7.33 6.16 -10.17
C GLU A 189 -7.31 6.73 -11.59
N ARG A 190 -8.25 7.65 -11.88
CA ARG A 190 -8.30 8.35 -13.17
C ARG A 190 -7.19 9.37 -13.30
N ASP A 191 -6.88 10.06 -12.20
CA ASP A 191 -5.87 11.13 -12.14
C ASP A 191 -5.11 11.04 -10.81
N PRO A 192 -4.20 10.04 -10.67
CA PRO A 192 -3.42 9.87 -9.45
C PRO A 192 -2.47 11.05 -9.25
N ASP A 193 -2.40 11.54 -8.00
CA ASP A 193 -1.54 12.66 -7.64
C ASP A 193 -0.06 12.31 -7.89
N PRO A 194 0.70 13.12 -8.65
CA PRO A 194 2.13 12.89 -8.88
C PRO A 194 3.00 12.83 -7.63
N GLU A 195 2.58 13.45 -6.52
CA GLU A 195 3.32 13.40 -5.26
C GLU A 195 3.30 11.98 -4.65
N TRP A 196 2.25 11.19 -4.88
CA TRP A 196 2.21 9.79 -4.46
C TRP A 196 3.39 8.99 -5.01
N LEU A 197 3.71 9.22 -6.28
CA LEU A 197 4.82 8.52 -6.92
C LEU A 197 6.16 8.83 -6.24
N LYS A 198 6.40 10.08 -5.85
CA LYS A 198 7.65 10.48 -5.18
C LYS A 198 7.82 9.76 -3.84
N ALA A 199 6.78 9.80 -2.99
CA ALA A 199 6.79 9.19 -1.67
C ALA A 199 7.05 7.67 -1.76
N HIS A 200 6.29 6.97 -2.63
CA HIS A 200 6.44 5.52 -2.79
C HIS A 200 7.78 5.12 -3.41
N LEU A 201 8.30 5.87 -4.38
CA LEU A 201 9.63 5.63 -4.92
C LEU A 201 10.75 5.92 -3.91
N ALA A 202 10.58 6.88 -3.01
CA ALA A 202 11.52 7.13 -1.93
C ALA A 202 11.60 5.93 -0.97
N ARG A 203 10.45 5.39 -0.54
CA ARG A 203 10.38 4.19 0.31
C ARG A 203 10.93 2.95 -0.41
N LEU A 204 10.53 2.76 -1.67
CA LEU A 204 11.05 1.66 -2.49
C LEU A 204 12.57 1.71 -2.59
N ARG A 205 13.15 2.89 -2.84
CA ARG A 205 14.61 3.06 -2.85
C ARG A 205 15.25 2.70 -1.53
N ALA A 206 14.66 3.12 -0.40
CA ALA A 206 15.19 2.80 0.93
C ALA A 206 15.23 1.27 1.16
N LYS A 207 14.15 0.56 0.81
CA LYS A 207 14.06 -0.90 0.93
C LYS A 207 15.04 -1.63 0.00
N LEU A 208 15.11 -1.22 -1.26
CA LEU A 208 16.04 -1.78 -2.24
C LEU A 208 17.49 -1.50 -1.84
N GLY A 209 17.81 -0.27 -1.40
CA GLY A 209 19.15 0.10 -0.95
C GLY A 209 19.60 -0.69 0.28
N ALA A 210 18.72 -0.90 1.26
CA ALA A 210 19.00 -1.74 2.42
C ALA A 210 19.29 -3.20 2.05
N ALA A 211 18.73 -3.69 0.95
CA ALA A 211 18.95 -5.03 0.42
C ALA A 211 20.12 -5.11 -0.60
N GLY A 212 20.78 -3.99 -0.92
CA GLY A 212 21.84 -3.94 -1.94
C GLY A 212 21.34 -4.10 -3.39
N ALA A 213 20.04 -3.92 -3.62
CA ALA A 213 19.42 -4.09 -4.93
C ALA A 213 19.59 -2.84 -5.83
N PRO A 214 19.47 -2.98 -7.17
CA PRO A 214 19.44 -1.84 -8.09
C PRO A 214 18.35 -0.83 -7.72
N LEU A 215 18.68 0.46 -7.81
CA LEU A 215 17.79 1.54 -7.38
C LEU A 215 17.07 2.19 -8.56
N PRO A 216 15.80 2.57 -8.40
CA PRO A 216 15.14 3.44 -9.37
C PRO A 216 15.83 4.79 -9.49
N GLU A 217 16.39 5.12 -10.65
CA GLU A 217 17.03 6.39 -10.94
C GLU A 217 16.04 7.39 -11.53
N ASN A 218 16.08 8.63 -11.07
CA ASN A 218 15.26 9.69 -11.63
C ASN A 218 15.93 10.31 -12.88
N VAL A 219 15.28 10.20 -14.03
CA VAL A 219 15.67 10.91 -15.25
C VAL A 219 14.85 12.19 -15.32
N ARG A 220 15.51 13.32 -15.02
CA ARG A 220 14.85 14.63 -14.87
C ARG A 220 13.95 14.95 -16.08
N GLY A 221 12.72 15.35 -15.79
CA GLY A 221 11.72 15.75 -16.79
C GLY A 221 11.08 14.60 -17.56
N VAL A 222 11.57 13.36 -17.44
CA VAL A 222 11.12 12.22 -18.26
C VAL A 222 10.44 11.14 -17.40
N GLY A 223 11.16 10.54 -16.46
CA GLY A 223 10.64 9.42 -15.70
C GLY A 223 11.68 8.76 -14.79
N TYR A 224 11.60 7.46 -14.67
CA TYR A 224 12.51 6.66 -13.85
C TYR A 224 12.97 5.42 -14.62
N ARG A 225 14.15 4.89 -14.28
CA ARG A 225 14.64 3.61 -14.80
C ARG A 225 15.23 2.79 -13.66
N LEU A 226 15.25 1.48 -13.84
CA LEU A 226 15.91 0.51 -12.98
C LEU A 226 17.05 -0.16 -13.76
N GLY A 227 18.27 -0.08 -13.27
CA GLY A 227 19.44 -0.67 -13.93
C GLY A 227 20.70 -0.23 -13.32
#